data_56429cbef4cb09bb05fdb377cc26588e
#
_entry.id   56429cbef4cb09bb05fdb377cc26588e
#
_cell.length_a   1.000
_cell.length_b   1.000
_cell.length_c   1.000
_cell.angle_alpha   90.00
_cell.angle_beta   90.00
_cell.angle_gamma   90.00
#
_symmetry.space_group_name_H-M   'P 1'
#
loop_
_entity.id
_entity.type
_entity.pdbx_description
1 polymer ?
#
loop_
_entity_poly.entity_id
_entity_poly.type
_entity_poly.pdbx_seq_one_letter_code
_entity_poly.pdbx_strand_id
1 'polypeptide(L)'
;LDRTWKPDIVHSHDWHAGLTAAYLAENPAHTAKSVFTIHNLAFRGLFPFGESDDLGFSRRMGFPHQFEFFGNFSFLKAGLVFSDKITTVSPTYAREVLTDAMGFGMQGVLKNRSKDFSGILNGLDYDIWNPKTDVQLVARYDSDDISGKAQCKKDLQKTFGLDENAKGPLFGVVSRLADQKGLDLVLATLGQILALDGQLVVLGSGEPTLEASFRHAAQTHKGHVACYIGYDEVLSHRLVAGSDALLVPSRFEPCGLTQIMALRYGTLPVARRTGGLA
;
A
#
# COMPACT_ATOMS: atom_id res chain seq x y z
N LEU A 1 -27.31 10.68 -20.22
CA LEU A 1 -26.96 9.28 -19.90
C LEU A 1 -27.35 8.40 -21.08
N ASP A 2 -26.40 7.61 -21.60
CA ASP A 2 -26.67 6.63 -22.65
C ASP A 2 -27.55 5.50 -22.09
N ARG A 3 -28.79 5.40 -22.57
CA ARG A 3 -29.76 4.39 -22.13
C ARG A 3 -29.54 3.03 -22.81
N THR A 4 -28.65 2.95 -23.79
CA THR A 4 -28.36 1.72 -24.53
C THR A 4 -27.23 0.93 -23.91
N TRP A 5 -26.32 1.59 -23.15
CA TRP A 5 -25.21 0.95 -22.46
C TRP A 5 -25.69 0.32 -21.12
N LYS A 6 -25.44 -0.97 -20.97
CA LYS A 6 -25.73 -1.73 -19.74
C LYS A 6 -24.50 -2.55 -19.38
N PRO A 7 -23.87 -2.30 -18.22
CA PRO A 7 -22.75 -3.13 -17.78
C PRO A 7 -23.23 -4.51 -17.32
N ASP A 8 -22.44 -5.54 -17.57
CA ASP A 8 -22.64 -6.88 -17.00
C ASP A 8 -22.08 -6.94 -15.57
N ILE A 9 -20.96 -6.24 -15.33
CA ILE A 9 -20.28 -6.19 -14.03
C ILE A 9 -19.99 -4.74 -13.65
N VAL A 10 -20.24 -4.41 -12.38
CA VAL A 10 -19.82 -3.15 -11.76
C VAL A 10 -18.79 -3.47 -10.69
N HIS A 11 -17.55 -3.04 -10.92
CA HIS A 11 -16.44 -3.25 -9.99
C HIS A 11 -16.13 -1.95 -9.26
N SER A 12 -16.26 -1.96 -7.95
CA SER A 12 -16.03 -0.80 -7.08
C SER A 12 -14.89 -1.06 -6.09
N HIS A 13 -14.20 0.00 -5.68
CA HIS A 13 -12.98 -0.07 -4.90
C HIS A 13 -13.05 0.82 -3.66
N ASP A 14 -12.72 0.25 -2.50
CA ASP A 14 -12.62 0.91 -1.21
C ASP A 14 -13.90 1.70 -0.80
N TRP A 15 -13.82 2.35 0.36
CA TRP A 15 -14.96 3.07 0.93
C TRP A 15 -15.52 4.17 0.01
N HIS A 16 -14.69 4.80 -0.83
CA HIS A 16 -15.11 5.87 -1.74
C HIS A 16 -16.22 5.42 -2.70
N ALA A 17 -16.17 4.17 -3.12
CA ALA A 17 -17.16 3.56 -4.00
C ALA A 17 -18.05 2.53 -3.27
N GLY A 18 -18.02 2.51 -1.94
CA GLY A 18 -18.71 1.50 -1.15
C GLY A 18 -20.23 1.50 -1.29
N LEU A 19 -20.86 2.65 -1.57
CA LEU A 19 -22.30 2.75 -1.77
C LEU A 19 -22.77 2.23 -3.13
N THR A 20 -21.89 2.00 -4.09
CA THR A 20 -22.26 1.59 -5.45
C THR A 20 -23.12 0.31 -5.45
N ALA A 21 -22.68 -0.72 -4.71
CA ALA A 21 -23.42 -1.98 -4.63
C ALA A 21 -24.78 -1.82 -3.94
N ALA A 22 -24.89 -0.92 -2.96
CA ALA A 22 -26.15 -0.63 -2.29
C ALA A 22 -27.14 0.07 -3.23
N TYR A 23 -26.70 1.04 -4.03
CA TYR A 23 -27.54 1.68 -5.05
C TYR A 23 -27.98 0.70 -6.14
N LEU A 24 -27.09 -0.23 -6.54
CA LEU A 24 -27.48 -1.30 -7.45
C LEU A 24 -28.58 -2.17 -6.83
N ALA A 25 -28.41 -2.61 -5.60
CA ALA A 25 -29.37 -3.46 -4.90
C ALA A 25 -30.72 -2.78 -4.69
N GLU A 26 -30.76 -1.45 -4.57
CA GLU A 26 -32.01 -0.68 -4.46
C GLU A 26 -32.78 -0.58 -5.79
N ASN A 27 -32.09 -0.68 -6.92
CA ASN A 27 -32.71 -0.60 -8.25
C ASN A 27 -33.08 -2.01 -8.77
N PRO A 28 -34.35 -2.44 -8.68
CA PRO A 28 -34.74 -3.78 -9.10
C PRO A 28 -34.61 -4.02 -10.61
N ALA A 29 -34.46 -2.97 -11.41
CA ALA A 29 -34.31 -3.07 -12.87
C ALA A 29 -32.84 -3.32 -13.30
N HIS A 30 -31.85 -3.28 -12.38
CA HIS A 30 -30.47 -3.56 -12.75
C HIS A 30 -30.22 -5.07 -12.90
N THR A 31 -29.35 -5.42 -13.82
CA THR A 31 -28.97 -6.82 -14.09
C THR A 31 -27.48 -7.07 -13.83
N ALA A 32 -26.69 -6.00 -13.64
CA ALA A 32 -25.26 -6.08 -13.43
C ALA A 32 -24.91 -6.79 -12.13
N LYS A 33 -23.85 -7.59 -12.15
CA LYS A 33 -23.23 -8.16 -10.95
C LYS A 33 -22.23 -7.21 -10.35
N SER A 34 -22.09 -7.21 -9.02
CA SER A 34 -21.20 -6.30 -8.31
C SER A 34 -19.99 -7.03 -7.72
N VAL A 35 -18.81 -6.45 -7.92
CA VAL A 35 -17.56 -6.84 -7.26
C VAL A 35 -17.06 -5.66 -6.44
N PHE A 36 -16.66 -5.92 -5.21
CA PHE A 36 -16.11 -4.91 -4.33
C PHE A 36 -14.70 -5.29 -3.87
N THR A 37 -13.69 -4.46 -4.17
CA THR A 37 -12.31 -4.70 -3.75
C THR A 37 -11.91 -3.82 -2.58
N ILE A 38 -11.42 -4.45 -1.52
CA ILE A 38 -10.82 -3.80 -0.35
C ILE A 38 -9.31 -3.68 -0.58
N HIS A 39 -8.79 -2.47 -0.76
CA HIS A 39 -7.36 -2.23 -0.79
C HIS A 39 -6.79 -2.00 0.61
N ASN A 40 -7.54 -1.33 1.49
CA ASN A 40 -7.13 -1.16 2.88
C ASN A 40 -8.36 -1.04 3.82
N LEU A 41 -8.61 -2.07 4.61
CA LEU A 41 -9.75 -2.17 5.52
C LEU A 41 -9.70 -1.13 6.66
N ALA A 42 -8.54 -0.55 6.96
CA ALA A 42 -8.41 0.49 7.98
C ALA A 42 -9.20 1.77 7.64
N PHE A 43 -9.43 2.03 6.36
CA PHE A 43 -10.21 3.17 5.88
C PHE A 43 -11.67 2.76 5.62
N ARG A 44 -12.57 3.16 6.52
CA ARG A 44 -13.96 2.67 6.53
C ARG A 44 -14.97 3.64 5.96
N GLY A 45 -14.58 4.91 5.69
CA GLY A 45 -15.52 5.95 5.24
C GLY A 45 -16.65 6.12 6.24
N LEU A 46 -16.33 6.64 7.42
CA LEU A 46 -17.27 6.83 8.52
C LEU A 46 -17.84 8.25 8.48
N PHE A 47 -19.17 8.35 8.55
CA PHE A 47 -19.90 9.60 8.56
C PHE A 47 -20.94 9.59 9.68
N PRO A 48 -21.34 10.77 10.20
CA PRO A 48 -22.41 10.88 11.20
C PRO A 48 -23.71 10.26 10.69
N PHE A 49 -24.40 9.55 11.54
CA PHE A 49 -25.63 8.84 11.15
C PHE A 49 -26.74 9.77 10.66
N GLY A 50 -26.79 11.02 11.17
CA GLY A 50 -27.76 12.04 10.76
C GLY A 50 -27.65 12.50 9.29
N GLU A 51 -26.53 12.22 8.63
CA GLU A 51 -26.31 12.56 7.21
C GLU A 51 -26.85 11.46 6.27
N SER A 52 -27.37 10.38 6.81
CA SER A 52 -27.81 9.22 6.02
C SER A 52 -29.04 9.49 5.13
N ASP A 53 -29.90 10.45 5.52
CA ASP A 53 -31.11 10.79 4.76
C ASP A 53 -30.78 11.46 3.42
N ASP A 54 -29.65 12.15 3.32
CA ASP A 54 -29.19 12.82 2.10
C ASP A 54 -28.71 11.82 1.02
N LEU A 55 -28.49 10.56 1.41
CA LEU A 55 -28.05 9.51 0.49
C LEU A 55 -29.17 8.93 -0.36
N GLY A 56 -30.42 9.27 -0.08
CA GLY A 56 -31.58 8.93 -0.89
C GLY A 56 -31.99 7.45 -0.90
N PHE A 57 -31.50 6.64 0.05
CA PHE A 57 -31.92 5.24 0.17
C PHE A 57 -33.34 5.10 0.71
N SER A 58 -34.09 4.13 0.16
CA SER A 58 -35.42 3.82 0.66
C SER A 58 -35.35 3.16 2.04
N ARG A 59 -36.36 3.40 2.87
CA ARG A 59 -36.48 2.71 4.18
C ARG A 59 -36.66 1.20 4.07
N ARG A 60 -36.94 0.67 2.87
CA ARG A 60 -37.10 -0.76 2.60
C ARG A 60 -35.79 -1.56 2.69
N MET A 61 -34.65 -0.92 2.53
CA MET A 61 -33.33 -1.57 2.54
C MET A 61 -32.85 -2.02 3.91
N GLY A 62 -33.71 -1.93 4.95
CA GLY A 62 -33.28 -2.30 6.31
C GLY A 62 -32.22 -1.37 6.88
N PHE A 63 -32.14 -0.16 6.34
CA PHE A 63 -31.42 0.94 6.92
C PHE A 63 -31.90 1.13 8.37
N PRO A 64 -31.09 1.14 9.34
CA PRO A 64 -29.70 1.50 9.50
C PRO A 64 -28.74 0.33 9.76
N HIS A 65 -29.26 -0.87 10.06
CA HIS A 65 -28.43 -2.00 10.53
C HIS A 65 -27.38 -2.48 9.55
N GLN A 66 -27.59 -2.29 8.25
CA GLN A 66 -26.68 -2.80 7.22
C GLN A 66 -25.47 -1.90 6.99
N PHE A 67 -25.58 -0.59 7.28
CA PHE A 67 -24.49 0.39 7.11
C PHE A 67 -23.95 0.91 8.43
N GLU A 68 -24.71 0.71 9.52
CA GLU A 68 -24.33 1.19 10.85
C GLU A 68 -23.01 0.55 11.31
N PHE A 69 -22.13 1.35 11.86
CA PHE A 69 -20.86 0.93 12.42
C PHE A 69 -20.51 1.79 13.64
N PHE A 70 -20.78 1.25 14.82
CA PHE A 70 -20.53 1.91 16.11
C PHE A 70 -21.07 3.35 16.18
N GLY A 71 -22.34 3.52 15.87
CA GLY A 71 -23.03 4.81 15.91
C GLY A 71 -22.77 5.72 14.70
N ASN A 72 -21.94 5.30 13.76
CA ASN A 72 -21.68 5.97 12.50
C ASN A 72 -22.28 5.17 11.33
N PHE A 73 -22.19 5.76 10.18
CA PHE A 73 -22.54 5.17 8.90
C PHE A 73 -21.24 4.87 8.14
N SER A 74 -21.06 3.62 7.67
CA SER A 74 -19.86 3.19 6.97
C SER A 74 -20.11 2.84 5.51
N PHE A 75 -19.49 3.57 4.60
CA PHE A 75 -19.53 3.29 3.15
C PHE A 75 -18.86 1.96 2.82
N LEU A 76 -17.74 1.65 3.50
CA LEU A 76 -17.08 0.35 3.31
C LEU A 76 -18.00 -0.80 3.68
N LYS A 77 -18.71 -0.70 4.84
CA LYS A 77 -19.65 -1.73 5.27
C LYS A 77 -20.77 -1.95 4.24
N ALA A 78 -21.26 -0.88 3.62
CA ALA A 78 -22.23 -0.98 2.55
C ALA A 78 -21.69 -1.84 1.38
N GLY A 79 -20.48 -1.56 0.93
CA GLY A 79 -19.80 -2.38 -0.10
C GLY A 79 -19.68 -3.84 0.30
N LEU A 80 -19.30 -4.14 1.56
CA LEU A 80 -19.20 -5.50 2.07
C LEU A 80 -20.52 -6.24 2.14
N VAL A 81 -21.59 -5.54 2.47
CA VAL A 81 -22.93 -6.17 2.66
C VAL A 81 -23.61 -6.44 1.33
N PHE A 82 -23.57 -5.49 0.40
CA PHE A 82 -24.41 -5.51 -0.80
C PHE A 82 -23.73 -6.06 -2.06
N SER A 83 -22.42 -6.16 -2.11
CA SER A 83 -21.75 -6.70 -3.31
C SER A 83 -21.98 -8.21 -3.48
N ASP A 84 -22.09 -8.68 -4.72
CA ASP A 84 -22.19 -10.12 -5.01
C ASP A 84 -20.87 -10.83 -4.65
N LYS A 85 -19.73 -10.24 -4.97
CA LYS A 85 -18.39 -10.74 -4.61
C LYS A 85 -17.52 -9.67 -3.98
N ILE A 86 -16.69 -10.11 -3.05
CA ILE A 86 -15.74 -9.27 -2.34
C ILE A 86 -14.34 -9.79 -2.60
N THR A 87 -13.41 -8.90 -2.91
CA THR A 87 -12.00 -9.24 -3.05
C THR A 87 -11.13 -8.36 -2.16
N THR A 88 -9.93 -8.82 -1.88
CA THR A 88 -8.86 -8.00 -1.32
C THR A 88 -7.52 -8.34 -1.98
N VAL A 89 -6.49 -7.59 -1.68
CA VAL A 89 -5.26 -7.49 -2.47
C VAL A 89 -4.16 -8.48 -2.09
N SER A 90 -4.45 -9.48 -1.25
CA SER A 90 -3.59 -10.65 -1.07
C SER A 90 -4.33 -11.81 -0.38
N PRO A 91 -3.94 -13.08 -0.64
CA PRO A 91 -4.52 -14.23 0.06
C PRO A 91 -4.24 -14.24 1.58
N THR A 92 -3.08 -13.76 2.01
CA THR A 92 -2.74 -13.66 3.43
C THR A 92 -3.55 -12.56 4.10
N TYR A 93 -3.64 -11.38 3.48
CA TYR A 93 -4.47 -10.29 4.01
C TYR A 93 -5.95 -10.70 4.11
N ALA A 94 -6.46 -11.47 3.15
CA ALA A 94 -7.82 -12.02 3.22
C ALA A 94 -8.06 -12.88 4.47
N ARG A 95 -7.05 -13.63 4.93
CA ARG A 95 -7.12 -14.39 6.19
C ARG A 95 -6.96 -13.49 7.42
N GLU A 96 -6.05 -12.54 7.38
CA GLU A 96 -5.76 -11.63 8.49
C GLU A 96 -6.98 -10.76 8.86
N VAL A 97 -7.68 -10.20 7.88
CA VAL A 97 -8.86 -9.33 8.12
C VAL A 97 -10.07 -10.08 8.71
N LEU A 98 -10.05 -11.39 8.72
CA LEU A 98 -11.05 -12.20 9.43
C LEU A 98 -10.76 -12.32 10.92
N THR A 99 -9.60 -11.85 11.40
CA THR A 99 -9.24 -11.89 12.83
C THR A 99 -9.66 -10.61 13.55
N ASP A 100 -9.81 -10.68 14.86
CA ASP A 100 -10.14 -9.50 15.67
C ASP A 100 -9.01 -8.45 15.66
N ALA A 101 -7.75 -8.89 15.55
CA ALA A 101 -6.59 -8.01 15.51
C ALA A 101 -6.50 -7.16 14.24
N MET A 102 -6.93 -7.70 13.07
CA MET A 102 -6.74 -7.07 11.77
C MET A 102 -8.07 -6.77 11.03
N GLY A 103 -9.19 -7.12 11.63
CA GLY A 103 -10.52 -6.94 11.01
C GLY A 103 -11.09 -5.54 11.18
N PHE A 104 -10.48 -4.68 12.00
CA PHE A 104 -10.90 -3.29 12.24
C PHE A 104 -12.40 -3.15 12.56
N GLY A 105 -13.01 -4.16 13.19
CA GLY A 105 -14.43 -4.23 13.49
C GLY A 105 -15.32 -4.79 12.36
N MET A 106 -14.76 -5.06 11.18
CA MET A 106 -15.49 -5.64 10.03
C MET A 106 -15.36 -7.17 9.93
N GLN A 107 -14.56 -7.81 10.78
CA GLN A 107 -14.31 -9.26 10.73
C GLN A 107 -15.58 -10.11 10.81
N GLY A 108 -16.61 -9.66 11.54
CA GLY A 108 -17.89 -10.35 11.63
C GLY A 108 -18.63 -10.36 10.29
N VAL A 109 -18.69 -9.21 9.61
CA VAL A 109 -19.31 -9.10 8.29
C VAL A 109 -18.55 -9.96 7.28
N LEU A 110 -17.20 -9.88 7.27
CA LEU A 110 -16.37 -10.66 6.35
C LEU A 110 -16.46 -12.17 6.59
N LYS A 111 -16.53 -12.64 7.86
CA LYS A 111 -16.76 -14.05 8.19
C LYS A 111 -18.10 -14.55 7.65
N ASN A 112 -19.16 -13.75 7.79
CA ASN A 112 -20.49 -14.09 7.25
C ASN A 112 -20.51 -14.16 5.72
N ARG A 113 -19.60 -13.42 5.06
CA ARG A 113 -19.45 -13.35 3.60
C ARG A 113 -18.26 -14.18 3.08
N SER A 114 -17.71 -15.10 3.88
CA SER A 114 -16.49 -15.86 3.56
C SER A 114 -16.56 -16.67 2.26
N LYS A 115 -17.73 -17.13 1.85
CA LYS A 115 -17.95 -17.85 0.57
C LYS A 115 -17.84 -16.96 -0.67
N ASP A 116 -17.98 -15.65 -0.48
CA ASP A 116 -17.95 -14.64 -1.53
C ASP A 116 -16.70 -13.77 -1.45
N PHE A 117 -15.80 -14.07 -0.50
CA PHE A 117 -14.60 -13.27 -0.21
C PHE A 117 -13.33 -14.02 -0.60
N SER A 118 -12.45 -13.35 -1.36
CA SER A 118 -11.17 -13.90 -1.81
C SER A 118 -10.05 -12.85 -1.83
N GLY A 119 -8.80 -13.30 -1.69
CA GLY A 119 -7.60 -12.47 -1.81
C GLY A 119 -6.90 -12.73 -3.16
N ILE A 120 -6.62 -11.67 -3.89
CA ILE A 120 -5.95 -11.68 -5.20
C ILE A 120 -4.77 -10.72 -5.14
N LEU A 121 -3.55 -11.21 -5.38
CA LEU A 121 -2.38 -10.33 -5.39
C LEU A 121 -2.45 -9.34 -6.55
N ASN A 122 -2.08 -8.08 -6.27
CA ASN A 122 -1.90 -7.09 -7.32
C ASN A 122 -0.69 -7.47 -8.20
N GLY A 123 -0.78 -7.17 -9.48
CA GLY A 123 0.33 -7.23 -10.40
C GLY A 123 1.26 -6.02 -10.29
N LEU A 124 2.41 -6.13 -10.93
CA LEU A 124 3.32 -5.01 -11.19
C LEU A 124 3.31 -4.73 -12.70
N ASP A 125 3.28 -3.46 -13.06
CA ASP A 125 3.45 -3.05 -14.45
C ASP A 125 4.93 -3.23 -14.86
N TYR A 126 5.20 -4.28 -15.62
CA TYR A 126 6.55 -4.62 -16.07
C TYR A 126 7.06 -3.76 -17.24
N ASP A 127 6.22 -2.94 -17.86
CA ASP A 127 6.67 -1.97 -18.84
C ASP A 127 7.27 -0.75 -18.16
N ILE A 128 6.73 -0.38 -16.98
CA ILE A 128 7.21 0.73 -16.15
C ILE A 128 8.34 0.24 -15.22
N TRP A 129 8.11 -0.85 -14.45
CA TRP A 129 9.05 -1.35 -13.44
C TRP A 129 9.91 -2.49 -14.00
N ASN A 130 10.93 -2.14 -14.80
CA ASN A 130 11.81 -3.12 -15.43
C ASN A 130 13.23 -2.57 -15.58
N PRO A 131 14.23 -3.04 -14.83
CA PRO A 131 15.59 -2.49 -14.87
C PRO A 131 16.27 -2.63 -16.24
N LYS A 132 15.78 -3.52 -17.11
CA LYS A 132 16.29 -3.67 -18.47
C LYS A 132 15.91 -2.51 -19.40
N THR A 133 14.74 -1.90 -19.18
CA THR A 133 14.16 -0.87 -20.05
C THR A 133 13.96 0.47 -19.38
N ASP A 134 14.11 0.52 -18.06
CA ASP A 134 13.86 1.70 -17.23
C ASP A 134 14.78 2.88 -17.63
N VAL A 135 14.15 3.94 -18.14
CA VAL A 135 14.84 5.15 -18.59
C VAL A 135 15.29 6.08 -17.45
N GLN A 136 14.81 5.83 -16.22
CA GLN A 136 15.16 6.61 -15.04
C GLN A 136 16.53 6.21 -14.45
N LEU A 137 17.07 5.07 -14.87
CA LEU A 137 18.33 4.55 -14.36
C LEU A 137 19.53 5.09 -15.12
N VAL A 138 20.62 5.35 -14.39
CA VAL A 138 21.91 5.74 -14.98
C VAL A 138 22.53 4.59 -15.79
N ALA A 139 22.28 3.34 -15.39
CA ALA A 139 22.68 2.15 -16.09
C ALA A 139 21.57 1.09 -16.00
N ARG A 140 21.22 0.50 -17.13
CA ARG A 140 20.25 -0.60 -17.20
C ARG A 140 20.94 -1.92 -16.92
N TYR A 141 20.16 -2.89 -16.43
CA TYR A 141 20.63 -4.24 -16.15
C TYR A 141 19.47 -5.23 -16.19
N ASP A 142 19.78 -6.51 -16.20
CA ASP A 142 18.80 -7.58 -16.11
C ASP A 142 19.35 -8.77 -15.30
N SER A 143 18.64 -9.92 -15.32
CA SER A 143 19.07 -11.14 -14.61
C SER A 143 20.33 -11.78 -15.18
N ASP A 144 20.65 -11.52 -16.45
CA ASP A 144 21.78 -12.12 -17.14
C ASP A 144 23.05 -11.26 -16.96
N ASP A 145 22.88 -9.94 -16.82
CA ASP A 145 23.95 -9.00 -16.51
C ASP A 145 23.49 -7.97 -15.47
N ILE A 146 23.89 -8.18 -14.23
CA ILE A 146 23.56 -7.32 -13.08
C ILE A 146 24.57 -6.17 -12.87
N SER A 147 25.59 -6.01 -13.71
CA SER A 147 26.69 -5.02 -13.52
C SER A 147 26.20 -3.58 -13.43
N GLY A 148 25.13 -3.23 -14.14
CA GLY A 148 24.50 -1.91 -14.07
C GLY A 148 23.98 -1.52 -12.67
N LYS A 149 23.62 -2.49 -11.83
CA LYS A 149 23.14 -2.23 -10.45
C LYS A 149 24.21 -1.55 -9.59
N ALA A 150 25.48 -1.90 -9.76
CA ALA A 150 26.58 -1.25 -9.04
C ALA A 150 26.73 0.22 -9.44
N GLN A 151 26.44 0.58 -10.70
CA GLN A 151 26.44 1.95 -11.19
C GLN A 151 25.25 2.73 -10.61
N CYS A 152 24.07 2.10 -10.53
CA CYS A 152 22.89 2.67 -9.88
C CYS A 152 23.13 2.96 -8.40
N LYS A 153 23.84 2.08 -7.66
CA LYS A 153 24.23 2.32 -6.26
C LYS A 153 25.11 3.57 -6.12
N LYS A 154 26.15 3.69 -6.94
CA LYS A 154 27.04 4.87 -6.93
C LYS A 154 26.30 6.16 -7.29
N ASP A 155 25.43 6.10 -8.28
CA ASP A 155 24.60 7.25 -8.67
C ASP A 155 23.67 7.68 -7.52
N LEU A 156 23.06 6.71 -6.82
CA LEU A 156 22.22 6.99 -5.65
C LEU A 156 23.04 7.62 -4.51
N GLN A 157 24.23 7.08 -4.19
CA GLN A 157 25.13 7.63 -3.19
C GLN A 157 25.49 9.07 -3.52
N LYS A 158 25.90 9.35 -4.76
CA LYS A 158 26.23 10.70 -5.23
C LYS A 158 25.04 11.66 -5.16
N THR A 159 23.86 11.21 -5.60
CA THR A 159 22.64 12.03 -5.61
C THR A 159 22.24 12.47 -4.22
N PHE A 160 22.44 11.63 -3.21
CA PHE A 160 22.09 11.89 -1.83
C PHE A 160 23.24 12.37 -0.95
N GLY A 161 24.44 12.58 -1.53
CA GLY A 161 25.63 13.03 -0.79
C GLY A 161 26.12 12.04 0.26
N LEU A 162 25.95 10.74 -0.02
CA LEU A 162 26.47 9.66 0.81
C LEU A 162 27.93 9.38 0.50
N ASP A 163 28.65 8.74 1.44
CA ASP A 163 30.04 8.32 1.21
C ASP A 163 30.09 7.17 0.19
N GLU A 164 30.69 7.44 -0.97
CA GLU A 164 30.85 6.44 -2.05
C GLU A 164 31.87 5.35 -1.70
N ASN A 165 32.66 5.53 -0.62
CA ASN A 165 33.65 4.54 -0.15
C ASN A 165 33.11 3.62 0.96
N ALA A 166 31.91 3.86 1.47
CA ALA A 166 31.30 3.00 2.47
C ALA A 166 31.23 1.54 1.99
N LYS A 167 31.62 0.60 2.85
CA LYS A 167 31.72 -0.83 2.52
C LYS A 167 30.45 -1.61 2.87
N GLY A 168 29.62 -1.02 3.71
CA GLY A 168 28.38 -1.64 4.16
C GLY A 168 27.25 -1.60 3.13
N PRO A 169 26.14 -2.23 3.47
CA PRO A 169 24.95 -2.24 2.60
C PRO A 169 24.26 -0.87 2.57
N LEU A 170 23.70 -0.52 1.42
CA LEU A 170 22.83 0.63 1.25
C LEU A 170 21.37 0.17 1.37
N PHE A 171 20.72 0.60 2.44
CA PHE A 171 19.32 0.36 2.69
C PHE A 171 18.46 1.49 2.12
N GLY A 172 17.34 1.12 1.49
CA GLY A 172 16.35 2.06 0.99
C GLY A 172 15.01 1.94 1.71
N VAL A 173 14.30 3.06 1.79
CA VAL A 173 12.88 3.12 2.20
C VAL A 173 12.14 3.96 1.17
N VAL A 174 11.10 3.40 0.54
CA VAL A 174 10.16 4.14 -0.31
C VAL A 174 8.77 3.91 0.25
N SER A 175 8.22 4.88 0.97
CA SER A 175 6.96 4.69 1.69
C SER A 175 6.34 6.01 2.15
N ARG A 176 5.02 5.99 2.41
CA ARG A 176 4.41 7.01 3.26
C ARG A 176 4.99 6.92 4.68
N LEU A 177 5.32 8.05 5.27
CA LEU A 177 5.81 8.12 6.65
C LEU A 177 4.62 8.09 7.62
N ALA A 178 4.13 6.88 7.91
CA ALA A 178 2.95 6.65 8.74
C ALA A 178 3.19 5.48 9.71
N ASP A 179 2.49 5.47 10.84
CA ASP A 179 2.58 4.40 11.86
C ASP A 179 2.40 3.00 11.26
N GLN A 180 1.45 2.85 10.33
CA GLN A 180 1.22 1.60 9.60
C GLN A 180 2.50 1.03 8.99
N LYS A 181 3.41 1.88 8.50
CA LYS A 181 4.62 1.48 7.80
C LYS A 181 5.78 1.10 8.71
N GLY A 182 5.65 1.31 10.04
CA GLY A 182 6.62 0.87 11.03
C GLY A 182 7.99 1.54 10.93
N LEU A 183 8.04 2.77 10.42
CA LEU A 183 9.32 3.47 10.15
C LEU A 183 10.03 3.95 11.42
N ASP A 184 9.34 4.00 12.55
CA ASP A 184 9.92 4.14 13.88
C ASP A 184 10.89 3.00 14.22
N LEU A 185 10.63 1.78 13.72
CA LEU A 185 11.53 0.63 13.87
C LEU A 185 12.84 0.83 13.08
N VAL A 186 12.79 1.49 11.92
CA VAL A 186 14.00 1.83 11.15
C VAL A 186 14.86 2.81 11.94
N LEU A 187 14.25 3.85 12.53
CA LEU A 187 14.94 4.81 13.38
C LEU A 187 15.54 4.13 14.63
N ALA A 188 14.79 3.24 15.27
CA ALA A 188 15.27 2.51 16.44
C ALA A 188 16.46 1.58 16.15
N THR A 189 16.58 1.07 14.92
CA THR A 189 17.67 0.19 14.48
C THR A 189 18.81 0.93 13.74
N LEU A 190 18.72 2.25 13.61
CA LEU A 190 19.70 3.03 12.85
C LEU A 190 21.14 2.83 13.33
N GLY A 191 21.36 2.77 14.64
CA GLY A 191 22.69 2.50 15.22
C GLY A 191 23.28 1.16 14.77
N GLN A 192 22.45 0.14 14.54
CA GLN A 192 22.88 -1.16 14.03
C GLN A 192 23.25 -1.08 12.54
N ILE A 193 22.52 -0.32 11.75
CA ILE A 193 22.83 -0.06 10.35
C ILE A 193 24.21 0.62 10.24
N LEU A 194 24.44 1.66 11.03
CA LEU A 194 25.70 2.41 11.05
C LEU A 194 26.88 1.55 11.52
N ALA A 195 26.67 0.65 12.48
CA ALA A 195 27.72 -0.27 12.96
C ALA A 195 28.20 -1.26 11.87
N LEU A 196 27.42 -1.46 10.81
CA LEU A 196 27.79 -2.26 9.63
C LEU A 196 28.49 -1.42 8.55
N ASP A 197 28.89 -0.18 8.84
CA ASP A 197 29.27 0.82 7.82
C ASP A 197 28.18 1.00 6.75
N GLY A 198 26.91 0.73 7.17
CA GLY A 198 25.75 0.77 6.30
C GLY A 198 25.23 2.19 6.07
N GLN A 199 24.48 2.34 5.00
CA GLN A 199 23.86 3.59 4.59
C GLN A 199 22.34 3.45 4.53
N LEU A 200 21.63 4.55 4.73
CA LEU A 200 20.16 4.60 4.68
C LEU A 200 19.68 5.79 3.84
N VAL A 201 18.86 5.52 2.84
CA VAL A 201 18.11 6.56 2.09
C VAL A 201 16.62 6.38 2.29
N VAL A 202 15.94 7.44 2.71
CA VAL A 202 14.49 7.45 2.92
C VAL A 202 13.83 8.41 1.95
N LEU A 203 12.87 7.91 1.19
CA LEU A 203 12.00 8.68 0.27
C LEU A 203 10.55 8.53 0.71
N GLY A 204 9.91 9.63 1.05
CA GLY A 204 8.50 9.65 1.42
C GLY A 204 8.08 10.87 2.21
N SER A 205 6.78 10.97 2.49
CA SER A 205 6.18 12.04 3.30
C SER A 205 5.03 11.48 4.14
N GLY A 206 4.65 12.21 5.21
CA GLY A 206 3.53 11.79 6.04
C GLY A 206 3.49 12.48 7.40
N GLU A 207 3.65 11.73 8.48
CA GLU A 207 3.58 12.25 9.84
C GLU A 207 4.74 13.21 10.14
N PRO A 208 4.46 14.47 10.58
CA PRO A 208 5.48 15.47 10.80
C PRO A 208 6.59 15.04 11.76
N THR A 209 6.26 14.23 12.76
CA THR A 209 7.21 13.70 13.75
C THR A 209 8.21 12.74 13.12
N LEU A 210 7.76 11.85 12.22
CA LEU A 210 8.63 10.94 11.49
C LEU A 210 9.50 11.71 10.47
N GLU A 211 8.91 12.67 9.76
CA GLU A 211 9.67 13.53 8.84
C GLU A 211 10.79 14.28 9.56
N ALA A 212 10.49 14.90 10.71
CA ALA A 212 11.48 15.62 11.51
C ALA A 212 12.58 14.68 12.00
N SER A 213 12.22 13.47 12.44
CA SER A 213 13.17 12.47 12.93
C SER A 213 14.15 12.01 11.83
N PHE A 214 13.66 11.76 10.60
CA PHE A 214 14.55 11.40 9.48
C PHE A 214 15.42 12.56 9.02
N ARG A 215 14.91 13.81 8.98
CA ARG A 215 15.74 14.99 8.72
C ARG A 215 16.85 15.16 9.78
N HIS A 216 16.51 14.95 11.04
CA HIS A 216 17.51 15.00 12.13
C HIS A 216 18.57 13.90 11.97
N ALA A 217 18.15 12.66 11.69
CA ALA A 217 19.06 11.55 11.44
C ALA A 217 20.02 11.84 10.28
N ALA A 218 19.51 12.40 9.17
CA ALA A 218 20.32 12.77 8.01
C ALA A 218 21.32 13.89 8.34
N GLN A 219 20.95 14.86 9.17
CA GLN A 219 21.86 15.92 9.62
C GLN A 219 22.95 15.40 10.55
N THR A 220 22.61 14.45 11.44
CA THR A 220 23.53 13.89 12.44
C THR A 220 24.51 12.90 11.81
N HIS A 221 24.07 12.11 10.83
CA HIS A 221 24.86 11.02 10.23
C HIS A 221 25.16 11.30 8.75
N LYS A 222 25.72 12.48 8.47
CA LYS A 222 26.11 12.87 7.10
C LYS A 222 27.03 11.83 6.48
N GLY A 223 26.81 11.54 5.21
CA GLY A 223 27.52 10.49 4.46
C GLY A 223 26.95 9.08 4.65
N HIS A 224 26.17 8.82 5.69
CA HIS A 224 25.54 7.53 5.92
C HIS A 224 24.01 7.56 5.85
N VAL A 225 23.37 8.66 6.22
CA VAL A 225 21.91 8.79 6.21
C VAL A 225 21.50 9.97 5.38
N ALA A 226 20.52 9.75 4.49
CA ALA A 226 19.88 10.81 3.72
C ALA A 226 18.37 10.61 3.64
N CYS A 227 17.62 11.69 3.46
CA CYS A 227 16.19 11.61 3.22
C CYS A 227 15.73 12.66 2.21
N TYR A 228 14.74 12.27 1.40
CA TYR A 228 13.92 13.18 0.61
C TYR A 228 12.49 13.13 1.13
N ILE A 229 12.03 14.23 1.71
CA ILE A 229 10.69 14.33 2.24
C ILE A 229 9.78 14.87 1.13
N GLY A 230 9.00 13.99 0.54
CA GLY A 230 8.13 14.27 -0.59
C GLY A 230 7.79 13.02 -1.39
N TYR A 231 7.11 13.21 -2.50
CA TYR A 231 6.89 12.19 -3.51
C TYR A 231 7.71 12.52 -4.76
N ASP A 232 8.48 11.55 -5.24
CA ASP A 232 9.23 11.65 -6.50
C ASP A 232 9.35 10.25 -7.10
N GLU A 233 8.72 10.06 -8.25
CA GLU A 233 8.69 8.77 -8.93
C GLU A 233 10.06 8.41 -9.53
N VAL A 234 10.76 9.37 -10.11
CA VAL A 234 12.10 9.14 -10.67
C VAL A 234 13.07 8.72 -9.59
N LEU A 235 13.06 9.42 -8.45
CA LEU A 235 13.88 9.04 -7.31
C LEU A 235 13.49 7.68 -6.73
N SER A 236 12.20 7.28 -6.79
CA SER A 236 11.79 5.96 -6.32
C SER A 236 12.38 4.83 -7.16
N HIS A 237 12.39 4.97 -8.49
CA HIS A 237 13.06 4.02 -9.40
C HIS A 237 14.56 3.92 -9.11
N ARG A 238 15.23 5.05 -8.98
CA ARG A 238 16.68 5.12 -8.71
C ARG A 238 17.02 4.55 -7.32
N LEU A 239 16.17 4.80 -6.30
CA LEU A 239 16.34 4.27 -4.97
C LEU A 239 16.16 2.75 -4.94
N VAL A 240 15.12 2.23 -5.60
CA VAL A 240 14.91 0.78 -5.72
C VAL A 240 16.08 0.12 -6.44
N ALA A 241 16.56 0.69 -7.55
CA ALA A 241 17.66 0.14 -8.32
C ALA A 241 19.01 0.23 -7.60
N GLY A 242 19.28 1.33 -6.88
CA GLY A 242 20.58 1.59 -6.25
C GLY A 242 20.74 0.99 -4.86
N SER A 243 19.65 0.58 -4.19
CA SER A 243 19.74 -0.04 -2.86
C SER A 243 20.16 -1.51 -2.95
N ASP A 244 20.89 -1.99 -1.93
CA ASP A 244 21.15 -3.42 -1.74
C ASP A 244 19.93 -4.12 -1.15
N ALA A 245 19.24 -3.43 -0.23
CA ALA A 245 17.99 -3.92 0.36
C ALA A 245 16.98 -2.80 0.58
N LEU A 246 15.69 -3.11 0.49
CA LEU A 246 14.60 -2.21 0.89
C LEU A 246 13.99 -2.66 2.22
N LEU A 247 13.85 -1.70 3.15
CA LEU A 247 13.22 -1.93 4.44
C LEU A 247 11.70 -1.69 4.34
N VAL A 248 10.93 -2.74 4.62
CA VAL A 248 9.46 -2.72 4.57
C VAL A 248 8.89 -3.28 5.89
N PRO A 249 9.13 -2.60 7.04
CA PRO A 249 8.78 -3.11 8.36
C PRO A 249 7.32 -2.88 8.74
N SER A 250 6.42 -2.86 7.76
CA SER A 250 5.01 -2.51 7.94
C SER A 250 4.33 -3.33 9.03
N ARG A 251 3.58 -2.68 9.93
CA ARG A 251 2.78 -3.34 10.96
C ARG A 251 1.68 -4.19 10.36
N PHE A 252 1.09 -3.70 9.30
CA PHE A 252 0.22 -4.44 8.38
C PHE A 252 0.37 -3.89 6.96
N GLU A 253 0.29 -4.79 5.96
CA GLU A 253 0.51 -4.42 4.55
C GLU A 253 -0.44 -5.22 3.65
N PRO A 254 -1.53 -4.64 3.19
CA PRO A 254 -2.51 -5.38 2.38
C PRO A 254 -1.91 -6.06 1.14
N CYS A 255 -1.07 -5.35 0.40
CA CYS A 255 -0.46 -5.83 -0.85
C CYS A 255 1.06 -5.86 -0.82
N GLY A 256 1.72 -4.70 -0.60
CA GLY A 256 3.18 -4.62 -0.61
C GLY A 256 3.78 -4.53 -2.01
N LEU A 257 3.34 -3.57 -2.84
CA LEU A 257 3.92 -3.36 -4.18
C LEU A 257 5.43 -3.07 -4.13
N THR A 258 5.89 -2.31 -3.12
CA THR A 258 7.30 -1.93 -2.98
C THR A 258 8.23 -3.16 -2.90
N GLN A 259 7.84 -4.24 -2.22
CA GLN A 259 8.64 -5.47 -2.20
C GLN A 259 8.70 -6.15 -3.58
N ILE A 260 7.59 -6.12 -4.35
CA ILE A 260 7.56 -6.71 -5.70
C ILE A 260 8.47 -5.92 -6.64
N MET A 261 8.44 -4.58 -6.53
CA MET A 261 9.37 -3.70 -7.24
C MET A 261 10.82 -4.00 -6.86
N ALA A 262 11.11 -4.14 -5.56
CA ALA A 262 12.46 -4.50 -5.08
C ALA A 262 12.96 -5.80 -5.70
N LEU A 263 12.18 -6.86 -5.62
CA LEU A 263 12.52 -8.17 -6.20
C LEU A 263 12.77 -8.07 -7.72
N ARG A 264 11.93 -7.30 -8.43
CA ARG A 264 12.10 -7.08 -9.88
C ARG A 264 13.43 -6.41 -10.23
N TYR A 265 13.94 -5.55 -9.34
CA TYR A 265 15.20 -4.82 -9.50
C TYR A 265 16.40 -5.52 -8.83
N GLY A 266 16.25 -6.78 -8.39
CA GLY A 266 17.32 -7.51 -7.70
C GLY A 266 17.72 -6.86 -6.36
N THR A 267 16.83 -6.11 -5.74
CA THR A 267 16.98 -5.50 -4.43
C THR A 267 16.27 -6.35 -3.39
N LEU A 268 16.95 -6.70 -2.29
CA LEU A 268 16.40 -7.62 -1.31
C LEU A 268 15.37 -6.92 -0.41
N PRO A 269 14.10 -7.33 -0.36
CA PRO A 269 13.16 -6.79 0.61
C PRO A 269 13.43 -7.38 2.00
N VAL A 270 13.66 -6.52 2.99
CA VAL A 270 13.66 -6.85 4.41
C VAL A 270 12.31 -6.45 4.96
N ALA A 271 11.40 -7.41 5.07
CA ALA A 271 9.99 -7.16 5.32
C ALA A 271 9.46 -7.96 6.50
N ARG A 272 8.46 -7.41 7.20
CA ARG A 272 7.67 -8.18 8.16
C ARG A 272 6.73 -9.14 7.41
N ARG A 273 6.61 -10.36 7.89
CA ARG A 273 5.70 -11.36 7.33
C ARG A 273 4.25 -11.04 7.70
N THR A 274 3.57 -10.22 6.89
CA THR A 274 2.16 -9.83 7.04
C THR A 274 1.54 -9.48 5.70
N GLY A 275 0.27 -9.76 5.50
CA GLY A 275 -0.49 -9.43 4.30
C GLY A 275 0.20 -9.87 3.01
N GLY A 276 0.34 -8.93 2.08
CA GLY A 276 1.01 -9.15 0.80
C GLY A 276 2.54 -9.30 0.88
N LEU A 277 3.14 -9.08 2.05
CA LEU A 277 4.56 -9.31 2.31
C LEU A 277 4.87 -10.77 2.73
N ALA A 278 3.86 -11.64 2.89
CA ALA A 278 4.00 -13.00 3.40
C ALA A 278 4.09 -14.05 2.29
#